data_ffd2760c6a0ee425ddd80bb0c38bd8da
#
_entry.id   ffd2760c6a0ee425ddd80bb0c38bd8da
#
_cell.length_a   1.000
_cell.length_b   1.000
_cell.length_c   1.000
_cell.angle_alpha   90.00
_cell.angle_beta   90.00
_cell.angle_gamma   90.00
#
_symmetry.space_group_name_H-M   'P 1'
#
loop_
_entity.id
_entity.type
_entity.pdbx_description
1 polymer ?
#
loop_
_entity_poly.entity_id
_entity_poly.type
_entity_poly.pdbx_seq_one_letter_code
_entity_poly.pdbx_strand_id
1 'polypeptide(L)'
;LTLAEAAMLAGIPKGPTYYSPLADEKKATDRQQLILSLMEDQGKISVEEKNRALAEQLVYKSDEWIASKSIAPYFQQVVWAEASEILESKNINISEGGWTIKTTLNQAHQQAAEKAVAENMPKTDLQVGLVSMDSENGFVTALVGGRDYSTDSYNHVTLANRQPGSTIKPFLYTAALENGYTPMTFKDVSQTTFTYDNGRQTYTPKNVNGKFATHEMSLAQALAISDNIYAVKTLQDIGYTN
;
A
#
# COMPACT_ATOMS: atom_id res chain seq x y z
N LEU A 1 -26.35 -6.35 20.42
CA LEU A 1 -26.09 -5.20 21.30
C LEU A 1 -26.82 -5.44 22.62
N THR A 2 -26.16 -5.20 23.75
CA THR A 2 -26.78 -5.13 25.05
C THR A 2 -27.51 -3.78 25.24
N LEU A 3 -28.32 -3.64 26.29
CA LEU A 3 -28.96 -2.37 26.61
C LEU A 3 -27.92 -1.29 26.94
N ALA A 4 -26.84 -1.66 27.61
CA ALA A 4 -25.71 -0.77 27.93
C ALA A 4 -25.00 -0.26 26.65
N GLU A 5 -24.70 -1.16 25.71
CA GLU A 5 -24.10 -0.82 24.42
C GLU A 5 -25.02 0.06 23.58
N ALA A 6 -26.32 -0.26 23.52
CA ALA A 6 -27.31 0.51 22.77
C ALA A 6 -27.46 1.94 23.32
N ALA A 7 -27.51 2.10 24.64
CA ALA A 7 -27.58 3.42 25.29
C ALA A 7 -26.29 4.24 25.07
N MET A 8 -25.13 3.61 25.09
CA MET A 8 -23.86 4.25 24.75
C MET A 8 -23.87 4.78 23.32
N LEU A 9 -24.22 3.93 22.34
CA LEU A 9 -24.30 4.30 20.94
C LEU A 9 -25.31 5.41 20.68
N ALA A 10 -26.47 5.39 21.35
CA ALA A 10 -27.49 6.43 21.24
C ALA A 10 -27.02 7.79 21.79
N GLY A 11 -25.99 7.80 22.62
CA GLY A 11 -25.39 9.02 23.18
C GLY A 11 -24.51 9.77 22.18
N ILE A 12 -23.84 9.06 21.28
CA ILE A 12 -22.79 9.58 20.38
C ILE A 12 -23.32 10.61 19.36
N PRO A 13 -24.48 10.41 18.68
CA PRO A 13 -24.92 11.34 17.62
C PRO A 13 -25.12 12.78 18.07
N LYS A 14 -25.36 13.05 19.36
CA LYS A 14 -25.52 14.41 19.88
C LYS A 14 -24.24 15.23 19.79
N GLY A 15 -23.10 14.59 19.79
CA GLY A 15 -21.78 15.22 19.64
C GLY A 15 -20.71 14.15 19.51
N PRO A 16 -20.49 13.63 18.29
CA PRO A 16 -19.65 12.46 18.07
C PRO A 16 -18.25 12.55 18.66
N THR A 17 -17.56 13.69 18.48
CA THR A 17 -16.24 13.93 19.05
C THR A 17 -16.25 14.12 20.56
N TYR A 18 -17.37 14.62 21.11
CA TYR A 18 -17.47 14.95 22.53
C TYR A 18 -17.93 13.77 23.39
N TYR A 19 -18.82 12.91 22.84
CA TYR A 19 -19.41 11.74 23.53
C TYR A 19 -18.88 10.41 23.02
N SER A 20 -17.82 10.41 22.21
CA SER A 20 -17.13 9.16 21.86
C SER A 20 -16.39 8.58 23.08
N PRO A 21 -16.64 7.32 23.46
CA PRO A 21 -15.93 6.70 24.57
C PRO A 21 -14.42 6.53 24.30
N LEU A 22 -14.01 6.57 23.02
CA LEU A 22 -12.58 6.58 22.63
C LEU A 22 -11.91 7.94 22.83
N ALA A 23 -12.69 9.03 22.87
CA ALA A 23 -12.16 10.38 23.09
C ALA A 23 -12.22 10.77 24.58
N ASP A 24 -13.34 10.51 25.25
CA ASP A 24 -13.56 10.82 26.67
C ASP A 24 -14.58 9.82 27.24
N GLU A 25 -14.07 8.74 27.83
CA GLU A 25 -14.92 7.67 28.39
C GLU A 25 -15.86 8.18 29.48
N LYS A 26 -15.41 9.14 30.30
CA LYS A 26 -16.24 9.69 31.39
C LYS A 26 -17.46 10.42 30.83
N LYS A 27 -17.29 11.31 29.86
CA LYS A 27 -18.40 12.03 29.24
C LYS A 27 -19.37 11.10 28.50
N ALA A 28 -18.85 10.08 27.83
CA ALA A 28 -19.64 9.05 27.16
C ALA A 28 -20.49 8.27 28.17
N THR A 29 -19.90 7.85 29.29
CA THR A 29 -20.58 7.14 30.37
C THR A 29 -21.62 8.03 31.05
N ASP A 30 -21.32 9.28 31.38
CA ASP A 30 -22.28 10.22 31.95
C ASP A 30 -23.49 10.39 31.00
N ARG A 31 -23.27 10.43 29.70
CA ARG A 31 -24.33 10.50 28.68
C ARG A 31 -25.15 9.22 28.57
N GLN A 32 -24.52 8.07 28.63
CA GLN A 32 -25.17 6.74 28.67
C GLN A 32 -26.10 6.64 29.89
N GLN A 33 -25.61 7.03 31.08
CA GLN A 33 -26.39 7.01 32.31
C GLN A 33 -27.63 7.90 32.23
N LEU A 34 -27.50 9.09 31.64
CA LEU A 34 -28.64 9.99 31.40
C LEU A 34 -29.68 9.33 30.49
N ILE A 35 -29.25 8.68 29.41
CA ILE A 35 -30.17 8.00 28.47
C ILE A 35 -30.89 6.87 29.17
N LEU A 36 -30.21 6.02 29.93
CA LEU A 36 -30.81 4.92 30.69
C LEU A 36 -31.84 5.43 31.73
N SER A 37 -31.51 6.57 32.41
CA SER A 37 -32.43 7.18 33.36
C SER A 37 -33.70 7.72 32.67
N LEU A 38 -33.53 8.37 31.52
CA LEU A 38 -34.69 8.84 30.74
C LEU A 38 -35.54 7.70 30.18
N MET A 39 -34.95 6.56 29.83
CA MET A 39 -35.68 5.38 29.39
C MET A 39 -36.49 4.76 30.53
N GLU A 40 -35.97 4.74 31.75
CA GLU A 40 -36.70 4.30 32.96
C GLU A 40 -37.84 5.28 33.28
N ASP A 41 -37.57 6.59 33.34
CA ASP A 41 -38.57 7.62 33.61
C ASP A 41 -39.75 7.57 32.63
N GLN A 42 -39.49 7.16 31.37
CA GLN A 42 -40.53 6.97 30.35
C GLN A 42 -41.16 5.58 30.36
N GLY A 43 -40.82 4.73 31.31
CA GLY A 43 -41.33 3.38 31.41
C GLY A 43 -40.93 2.43 30.26
N LYS A 44 -39.80 2.73 29.58
CA LYS A 44 -39.30 1.90 28.49
C LYS A 44 -38.45 0.73 28.97
N ILE A 45 -37.86 0.86 30.15
CA ILE A 45 -37.10 -0.18 30.84
C ILE A 45 -37.45 -0.16 32.33
N SER A 46 -37.26 -1.29 33.01
CA SER A 46 -37.41 -1.38 34.45
C SER A 46 -36.21 -0.85 35.21
N VAL A 47 -36.36 -0.62 36.51
CA VAL A 47 -35.25 -0.24 37.42
C VAL A 47 -34.15 -1.31 37.41
N GLU A 48 -34.55 -2.60 37.39
CA GLU A 48 -33.64 -3.73 37.37
C GLU A 48 -32.82 -3.77 36.06
N GLU A 49 -33.46 -3.52 34.91
CA GLU A 49 -32.79 -3.44 33.62
C GLU A 49 -31.79 -2.30 33.55
N LYS A 50 -32.17 -1.08 34.04
CA LYS A 50 -31.27 0.04 34.15
C LYS A 50 -30.03 -0.29 35.01
N ASN A 51 -30.26 -0.83 36.22
CA ASN A 51 -29.19 -1.15 37.13
C ASN A 51 -28.24 -2.22 36.55
N ARG A 52 -28.76 -3.19 35.83
CA ARG A 52 -27.95 -4.20 35.13
C ARG A 52 -27.09 -3.55 34.03
N ALA A 53 -27.69 -2.66 33.23
CA ALA A 53 -26.96 -1.95 32.16
C ALA A 53 -25.89 -1.00 32.72
N LEU A 54 -26.13 -0.34 33.85
CA LEU A 54 -25.14 0.49 34.53
C LEU A 54 -23.98 -0.30 35.14
N ALA A 55 -24.20 -1.55 35.52
CA ALA A 55 -23.16 -2.43 36.07
C ALA A 55 -22.37 -3.17 34.99
N GLU A 56 -22.81 -3.12 33.73
CA GLU A 56 -22.13 -3.76 32.63
C GLU A 56 -20.85 -3.01 32.23
N GLN A 57 -19.72 -3.71 32.22
CA GLN A 57 -18.45 -3.13 31.76
C GLN A 57 -18.35 -3.23 30.23
N LEU A 58 -18.39 -2.10 29.56
CA LEU A 58 -18.25 -2.04 28.12
C LEU A 58 -16.79 -2.11 27.69
N VAL A 59 -16.54 -2.77 26.56
CA VAL A 59 -15.22 -2.89 25.94
C VAL A 59 -15.23 -2.14 24.62
N TYR A 60 -14.42 -1.09 24.55
CA TYR A 60 -14.29 -0.28 23.36
C TYR A 60 -13.11 -0.76 22.51
N LYS A 61 -13.29 -0.79 21.20
CA LYS A 61 -12.28 -1.18 20.25
C LYS A 61 -11.82 0.05 19.47
N SER A 62 -10.55 0.40 19.59
CA SER A 62 -9.94 1.49 18.84
C SER A 62 -9.64 1.06 17.39
N ASP A 63 -9.36 2.05 16.53
CA ASP A 63 -8.89 1.81 15.16
C ASP A 63 -7.61 0.98 15.13
N GLU A 64 -6.74 1.12 16.13
CA GLU A 64 -5.53 0.28 16.31
C GLU A 64 -5.90 -1.20 16.50
N TRP A 65 -6.97 -1.50 17.23
CA TRP A 65 -7.43 -2.88 17.39
C TRP A 65 -7.98 -3.46 16.09
N ILE A 66 -8.68 -2.65 15.28
CA ILE A 66 -9.16 -3.04 13.96
C ILE A 66 -7.98 -3.27 13.03
N ALA A 67 -7.02 -2.37 13.01
CA ALA A 67 -5.81 -2.47 12.23
C ALA A 67 -4.96 -3.70 12.62
N SER A 68 -4.82 -4.00 13.92
CA SER A 68 -4.05 -5.16 14.41
C SER A 68 -4.64 -6.51 14.04
N LYS A 69 -5.94 -6.57 13.70
CA LYS A 69 -6.64 -7.79 13.26
C LYS A 69 -6.90 -7.81 11.75
N SER A 70 -6.53 -6.76 11.05
CA SER A 70 -6.66 -6.70 9.62
C SER A 70 -5.67 -7.67 8.96
N ILE A 71 -6.18 -8.53 8.09
CA ILE A 71 -5.35 -9.33 7.20
C ILE A 71 -4.88 -8.41 6.08
N ALA A 72 -3.57 -8.16 5.96
CA ALA A 72 -2.99 -7.35 4.89
C ALA A 72 -3.49 -5.88 4.85
N PRO A 73 -3.22 -5.05 5.87
CA PRO A 73 -3.78 -3.70 5.96
C PRO A 73 -3.34 -2.78 4.79
N TYR A 74 -2.11 -2.89 4.29
CA TYR A 74 -1.67 -2.15 3.10
C TYR A 74 -2.40 -2.56 1.83
N PHE A 75 -2.68 -3.86 1.66
CA PHE A 75 -3.48 -4.35 0.54
C PHE A 75 -4.91 -3.81 0.62
N GLN A 76 -5.50 -3.79 1.82
CA GLN A 76 -6.84 -3.26 2.04
C GLN A 76 -6.95 -1.76 1.72
N GLN A 77 -5.91 -0.96 1.94
CA GLN A 77 -5.90 0.45 1.51
C GLN A 77 -6.08 0.56 -0.01
N VAL A 78 -5.37 -0.27 -0.77
CA VAL A 78 -5.48 -0.27 -2.24
C VAL A 78 -6.87 -0.72 -2.68
N VAL A 79 -7.37 -1.81 -2.09
CA VAL A 79 -8.74 -2.31 -2.35
C VAL A 79 -9.79 -1.25 -2.07
N TRP A 80 -9.67 -0.53 -0.96
CA TRP A 80 -10.60 0.52 -0.60
C TRP A 80 -10.58 1.68 -1.59
N ALA A 81 -9.39 2.13 -1.99
CA ALA A 81 -9.23 3.20 -2.96
C ALA A 81 -9.84 2.82 -4.32
N GLU A 82 -9.51 1.64 -4.86
CA GLU A 82 -10.03 1.15 -6.13
C GLU A 82 -11.55 0.93 -6.08
N ALA A 83 -12.07 0.33 -5.00
CA ALA A 83 -13.51 0.14 -4.82
C ALA A 83 -14.26 1.46 -4.73
N SER A 84 -13.68 2.47 -4.05
CA SER A 84 -14.26 3.81 -3.98
C SER A 84 -14.35 4.45 -5.37
N GLU A 85 -13.27 4.40 -6.15
CA GLU A 85 -13.25 4.94 -7.51
C GLU A 85 -14.28 4.25 -8.42
N ILE A 86 -14.38 2.92 -8.35
CA ILE A 86 -15.37 2.15 -9.13
C ILE A 86 -16.79 2.55 -8.77
N LEU A 87 -17.11 2.72 -7.48
CA LEU A 87 -18.44 3.10 -7.03
C LEU A 87 -18.77 4.56 -7.34
N GLU A 88 -17.82 5.46 -7.13
CA GLU A 88 -17.95 6.89 -7.47
C GLU A 88 -18.20 7.09 -8.96
N SER A 89 -17.55 6.31 -9.84
CA SER A 89 -17.82 6.36 -11.28
C SER A 89 -19.28 6.01 -11.65
N LYS A 90 -19.99 5.36 -10.72
CA LYS A 90 -21.41 5.00 -10.83
C LYS A 90 -22.32 5.91 -9.98
N ASN A 91 -21.79 7.00 -9.43
CA ASN A 91 -22.46 7.91 -8.49
C ASN A 91 -22.96 7.20 -7.21
N ILE A 92 -22.23 6.21 -6.73
CA ILE A 92 -22.52 5.46 -5.50
C ILE A 92 -21.43 5.77 -4.47
N ASN A 93 -21.84 6.09 -3.25
CA ASN A 93 -20.91 6.34 -2.16
C ASN A 93 -20.58 5.01 -1.44
N ILE A 94 -19.31 4.64 -1.37
CA ILE A 94 -18.87 3.42 -0.67
C ILE A 94 -19.29 3.42 0.81
N SER A 95 -19.41 4.59 1.43
CA SER A 95 -19.82 4.75 2.84
C SER A 95 -21.28 4.35 3.13
N GLU A 96 -22.11 4.14 2.10
CA GLU A 96 -23.47 3.61 2.27
C GLU A 96 -23.45 2.18 2.82
N GLY A 97 -22.32 1.48 2.66
CA GLY A 97 -22.11 0.15 3.23
C GLY A 97 -22.85 -0.97 2.51
N GLY A 98 -22.79 -2.16 3.10
CA GLY A 98 -23.46 -3.37 2.56
C GLY A 98 -22.72 -4.03 1.39
N TRP A 99 -21.51 -3.61 1.10
CA TRP A 99 -20.70 -4.12 -0.01
C TRP A 99 -19.98 -5.42 0.34
N THR A 100 -19.95 -6.33 -0.62
CA THR A 100 -19.03 -7.48 -0.61
C THR A 100 -17.99 -7.26 -1.70
N ILE A 101 -16.74 -7.01 -1.31
CA ILE A 101 -15.64 -6.77 -2.23
C ILE A 101 -14.83 -8.07 -2.36
N LYS A 102 -14.82 -8.67 -3.55
CA LYS A 102 -13.98 -9.82 -3.87
C LYS A 102 -12.63 -9.30 -4.40
N THR A 103 -11.54 -9.79 -3.83
CA THR A 103 -10.20 -9.34 -4.16
C THR A 103 -9.34 -10.48 -4.72
N THR A 104 -8.16 -10.13 -5.22
CA THR A 104 -7.14 -11.08 -5.70
C THR A 104 -6.19 -11.53 -4.59
N LEU A 105 -6.39 -11.08 -3.35
CA LEU A 105 -5.54 -11.43 -2.21
C LEU A 105 -5.46 -12.95 -2.01
N ASN A 106 -4.26 -13.48 -2.01
CA ASN A 106 -3.97 -14.84 -1.56
C ASN A 106 -3.38 -14.80 -0.15
N GLN A 107 -4.12 -15.32 0.81
CA GLN A 107 -3.72 -15.26 2.22
C GLN A 107 -2.37 -15.94 2.49
N ALA A 108 -2.06 -17.06 1.82
CA ALA A 108 -0.79 -17.75 2.00
C ALA A 108 0.38 -16.94 1.42
N HIS A 109 0.19 -16.31 0.26
CA HIS A 109 1.20 -15.42 -0.33
C HIS A 109 1.43 -14.19 0.55
N GLN A 110 0.37 -13.60 1.09
CA GLN A 110 0.47 -12.44 1.99
C GLN A 110 1.22 -12.78 3.27
N GLN A 111 0.89 -13.88 3.93
CA GLN A 111 1.59 -14.33 5.14
C GLN A 111 3.07 -14.61 4.86
N ALA A 112 3.38 -15.24 3.72
CA ALA A 112 4.77 -15.47 3.32
C ALA A 112 5.53 -14.17 3.07
N ALA A 113 4.89 -13.17 2.43
CA ALA A 113 5.48 -11.86 2.16
C ALA A 113 5.74 -11.08 3.46
N GLU A 114 4.77 -11.02 4.37
CA GLU A 114 4.91 -10.37 5.68
C GLU A 114 6.01 -11.02 6.51
N LYS A 115 6.04 -12.36 6.56
CA LYS A 115 7.10 -13.12 7.22
C LYS A 115 8.47 -12.83 6.62
N ALA A 116 8.59 -12.82 5.28
CA ALA A 116 9.84 -12.53 4.60
C ALA A 116 10.36 -11.13 4.95
N VAL A 117 9.49 -10.12 5.00
CA VAL A 117 9.84 -8.76 5.42
C VAL A 117 10.31 -8.76 6.88
N ALA A 118 9.55 -9.38 7.79
CA ALA A 118 9.88 -9.39 9.22
C ALA A 118 11.24 -10.08 9.51
N GLU A 119 11.55 -11.16 8.81
CA GLU A 119 12.75 -11.97 9.06
C GLU A 119 14.01 -11.45 8.35
N ASN A 120 13.86 -10.81 7.18
CA ASN A 120 15.03 -10.47 6.33
C ASN A 120 15.38 -8.97 6.31
N MET A 121 14.49 -8.10 6.78
CA MET A 121 14.82 -6.68 6.80
C MET A 121 15.86 -6.35 7.89
N PRO A 122 16.94 -5.61 7.55
CA PRO A 122 17.94 -5.21 8.51
C PRO A 122 17.33 -4.32 9.60
N LYS A 123 17.92 -4.32 10.80
CA LYS A 123 17.51 -3.43 11.91
C LYS A 123 17.99 -2.00 11.66
N THR A 124 17.33 -1.31 10.74
CA THR A 124 17.60 0.07 10.33
C THR A 124 16.28 0.80 10.15
N ASP A 125 16.32 2.10 9.92
CA ASP A 125 15.15 2.93 9.62
C ASP A 125 14.66 2.79 8.16
N LEU A 126 15.30 1.93 7.35
CA LEU A 126 14.89 1.69 5.97
C LEU A 126 13.52 1.02 5.93
N GLN A 127 12.66 1.51 5.07
CA GLN A 127 11.37 0.91 4.77
C GLN A 127 11.46 -0.05 3.57
N VAL A 128 10.39 -0.78 3.34
CA VAL A 128 10.30 -1.80 2.29
C VAL A 128 8.94 -1.74 1.60
N GLY A 129 8.94 -2.02 0.30
CA GLY A 129 7.74 -2.33 -0.46
C GLY A 129 7.92 -3.70 -1.12
N LEU A 130 6.94 -4.59 -0.96
CA LEU A 130 6.93 -5.91 -1.58
C LEU A 130 5.58 -6.15 -2.26
N VAL A 131 5.62 -6.62 -3.50
CA VAL A 131 4.44 -7.02 -4.27
C VAL A 131 4.65 -8.43 -4.80
N SER A 132 3.64 -9.27 -4.66
CA SER A 132 3.56 -10.57 -5.35
C SER A 132 2.45 -10.50 -6.38
N MET A 133 2.76 -10.91 -7.60
CA MET A 133 1.83 -10.91 -8.73
C MET A 133 1.74 -12.30 -9.35
N ASP A 134 0.57 -12.66 -9.81
CA ASP A 134 0.36 -13.81 -10.68
C ASP A 134 0.87 -13.47 -12.09
N SER A 135 1.82 -14.25 -12.59
CA SER A 135 2.46 -13.99 -13.88
C SER A 135 1.56 -14.28 -15.10
N GLU A 136 0.47 -15.02 -14.92
CA GLU A 136 -0.44 -15.36 -16.00
C GLU A 136 -1.46 -14.24 -16.29
N ASN A 137 -1.88 -13.51 -15.24
CA ASN A 137 -2.95 -12.52 -15.35
C ASN A 137 -2.60 -11.14 -14.79
N GLY A 138 -1.44 -11.00 -14.12
CA GLY A 138 -0.99 -9.74 -13.52
C GLY A 138 -1.70 -9.36 -12.23
N PHE A 139 -2.52 -10.23 -11.65
CA PHE A 139 -3.22 -9.93 -10.41
C PHE A 139 -2.27 -9.86 -9.21
N VAL A 140 -2.40 -8.82 -8.41
CA VAL A 140 -1.64 -8.69 -7.17
C VAL A 140 -2.21 -9.65 -6.13
N THR A 141 -1.40 -10.60 -5.71
CA THR A 141 -1.77 -11.66 -4.75
C THR A 141 -1.31 -11.39 -3.34
N ALA A 142 -0.30 -10.51 -3.15
CA ALA A 142 0.14 -10.01 -1.85
C ALA A 142 0.77 -8.61 -2.00
N LEU A 143 0.63 -7.79 -0.97
CA LEU A 143 1.21 -6.46 -0.93
C LEU A 143 1.62 -6.11 0.51
N VAL A 144 2.90 -5.76 0.70
CA VAL A 144 3.45 -5.26 1.97
C VAL A 144 4.03 -3.88 1.71
N GLY A 145 3.41 -2.84 2.25
CA GLY A 145 3.76 -1.44 1.99
C GLY A 145 4.77 -0.84 2.95
N GLY A 146 5.18 -1.58 3.98
CA GLY A 146 6.11 -1.13 5.01
C GLY A 146 6.46 -2.27 5.96
N ARG A 147 7.25 -1.98 6.99
CA ARG A 147 7.65 -2.98 8.00
C ARG A 147 6.54 -3.35 8.96
N ASP A 148 5.79 -2.35 9.38
CA ASP A 148 4.73 -2.48 10.39
C ASP A 148 3.69 -1.37 10.16
N TYR A 149 2.49 -1.78 9.81
CA TYR A 149 1.38 -0.87 9.55
C TYR A 149 0.96 -0.04 10.76
N SER A 150 1.12 -0.57 11.97
CA SER A 150 0.72 0.12 13.20
C SER A 150 1.61 1.34 13.50
N THR A 151 2.87 1.30 13.07
CA THR A 151 3.84 2.38 13.28
C THR A 151 3.97 3.30 12.06
N ASP A 152 3.76 2.76 10.86
CA ASP A 152 3.82 3.52 9.60
C ASP A 152 2.78 2.97 8.61
N SER A 153 1.67 3.68 8.48
CA SER A 153 0.60 3.34 7.53
C SER A 153 0.87 3.84 6.11
N TYR A 154 2.00 4.53 5.86
CA TYR A 154 2.38 4.99 4.53
C TYR A 154 2.72 3.81 3.63
N ASN A 155 1.97 3.65 2.54
CA ASN A 155 2.15 2.54 1.61
C ASN A 155 3.29 2.83 0.63
N HIS A 156 4.49 2.32 0.92
CA HIS A 156 5.67 2.53 0.09
C HIS A 156 5.57 1.90 -1.30
N VAL A 157 4.64 0.96 -1.51
CA VAL A 157 4.41 0.36 -2.84
C VAL A 157 3.68 1.34 -3.76
N THR A 158 2.64 2.01 -3.26
CA THR A 158 1.75 2.82 -4.11
C THR A 158 2.00 4.32 -4.03
N LEU A 159 2.57 4.80 -2.92
CA LEU A 159 2.71 6.24 -2.67
C LEU A 159 4.15 6.74 -2.80
N ALA A 160 5.16 5.86 -2.64
CA ALA A 160 6.55 6.30 -2.70
C ALA A 160 7.01 6.52 -4.15
N ASN A 161 7.41 7.74 -4.44
CA ASN A 161 8.10 8.06 -5.69
C ASN A 161 9.58 7.74 -5.54
N ARG A 162 10.05 6.70 -6.22
CA ARG A 162 11.45 6.24 -6.19
C ARG A 162 12.00 6.07 -7.59
N GLN A 163 13.29 6.33 -7.73
CA GLN A 163 14.02 6.09 -8.96
C GLN A 163 14.09 4.57 -9.21
N PRO A 164 13.65 4.06 -10.37
CA PRO A 164 13.60 2.63 -10.64
C PRO A 164 14.98 1.98 -10.74
N GLY A 165 16.01 2.76 -11.03
CA GLY A 165 17.35 2.23 -11.29
C GLY A 165 17.35 1.22 -12.44
N SER A 166 18.14 0.16 -12.31
CA SER A 166 18.25 -0.87 -13.36
C SER A 166 17.00 -1.71 -13.59
N THR A 167 15.99 -1.61 -12.74
CA THR A 167 14.71 -2.31 -12.95
C THR A 167 13.94 -1.77 -14.17
N ILE A 168 14.32 -0.60 -14.69
CA ILE A 168 13.78 -0.06 -15.95
C ILE A 168 14.30 -0.78 -17.20
N LYS A 169 15.44 -1.48 -17.11
CA LYS A 169 16.08 -2.07 -18.29
C LYS A 169 15.26 -3.14 -19.02
N PRO A 170 14.51 -4.03 -18.34
CA PRO A 170 13.60 -4.93 -19.05
C PRO A 170 12.60 -4.21 -19.94
N PHE A 171 12.03 -3.10 -19.46
CA PHE A 171 11.10 -2.28 -20.25
C PHE A 171 11.80 -1.62 -21.45
N LEU A 172 12.98 -1.03 -21.22
CA LEU A 172 13.80 -0.44 -22.28
C LEU A 172 14.14 -1.47 -23.36
N TYR A 173 14.53 -2.67 -22.97
CA TYR A 173 14.92 -3.71 -23.91
C TYR A 173 13.71 -4.36 -24.60
N THR A 174 12.56 -4.42 -23.97
CA THR A 174 11.32 -4.78 -24.64
C THR A 174 11.00 -3.80 -25.76
N ALA A 175 11.05 -2.49 -25.48
CA ALA A 175 10.88 -1.47 -26.50
C ALA A 175 11.94 -1.58 -27.61
N ALA A 176 13.21 -1.88 -27.27
CA ALA A 176 14.25 -2.09 -28.26
C ALA A 176 13.95 -3.29 -29.20
N LEU A 177 13.46 -4.41 -28.65
CA LEU A 177 13.04 -5.57 -29.45
C LEU A 177 11.90 -5.23 -30.40
N GLU A 178 10.93 -4.43 -29.95
CA GLU A 178 9.84 -3.93 -30.81
C GLU A 178 10.34 -2.96 -31.90
N ASN A 179 11.48 -2.31 -31.69
CA ASN A 179 12.16 -1.44 -32.66
C ASN A 179 13.27 -2.14 -33.47
N GLY A 180 13.18 -3.48 -33.62
CA GLY A 180 14.03 -4.25 -34.52
C GLY A 180 15.34 -4.77 -33.91
N TYR A 181 15.56 -4.59 -32.63
CA TYR A 181 16.65 -5.28 -31.93
C TYR A 181 16.38 -6.76 -31.81
N THR A 182 17.44 -7.51 -31.59
CA THR A 182 17.42 -8.92 -31.23
C THR A 182 18.24 -9.15 -29.99
N PRO A 183 18.13 -10.29 -29.28
CA PRO A 183 19.02 -10.62 -28.18
C PRO A 183 20.51 -10.61 -28.56
N MET A 184 20.82 -10.75 -29.87
CA MET A 184 22.17 -10.75 -30.45
C MET A 184 22.54 -9.39 -31.07
N THR A 185 21.80 -8.33 -30.86
CA THR A 185 22.20 -6.98 -31.30
C THR A 185 23.41 -6.53 -30.48
N PHE A 186 24.56 -6.32 -31.15
CA PHE A 186 25.82 -5.94 -30.53
C PHE A 186 26.02 -4.44 -30.51
N LYS A 187 26.63 -3.92 -29.44
CA LYS A 187 27.09 -2.54 -29.30
C LYS A 187 28.44 -2.52 -28.61
N ASP A 188 29.27 -1.57 -29.00
CA ASP A 188 30.43 -1.18 -28.21
C ASP A 188 29.96 -0.57 -26.88
N VAL A 189 30.50 -1.07 -25.78
CA VAL A 189 30.15 -0.65 -24.40
C VAL A 189 31.38 -0.11 -23.66
N SER A 190 32.38 0.36 -24.43
CA SER A 190 33.50 1.12 -23.86
C SER A 190 33.00 2.39 -23.18
N GLN A 191 33.86 2.98 -22.34
CA GLN A 191 33.51 4.20 -21.64
C GLN A 191 33.10 5.29 -22.64
N THR A 192 31.88 5.76 -22.53
CA THR A 192 31.28 6.72 -23.46
C THR A 192 30.71 7.90 -22.66
N THR A 193 31.01 9.12 -23.13
CA THR A 193 30.36 10.34 -22.63
C THR A 193 29.29 10.78 -23.61
N PHE A 194 28.10 10.91 -23.12
CA PHE A 194 26.92 11.35 -23.89
C PHE A 194 26.73 12.85 -23.67
N THR A 195 26.28 13.54 -24.71
CA THR A 195 25.91 14.95 -24.63
C THR A 195 24.42 15.08 -24.81
N TYR A 196 23.79 15.96 -24.03
CA TYR A 196 22.35 16.24 -24.10
C TYR A 196 22.10 17.73 -23.88
N ASP A 197 20.85 18.18 -23.95
CA ASP A 197 20.48 19.60 -23.85
C ASP A 197 21.25 20.48 -24.86
N ASN A 198 21.23 20.08 -26.14
CA ASN A 198 21.94 20.76 -27.22
C ASN A 198 23.46 20.96 -26.94
N GLY A 199 24.08 19.97 -26.30
CA GLY A 199 25.52 19.99 -26.00
C GLY A 199 25.90 20.72 -24.71
N ARG A 200 24.92 21.23 -23.95
CA ARG A 200 25.17 21.99 -22.72
C ARG A 200 25.54 21.09 -21.53
N GLN A 201 25.08 19.86 -21.55
CA GLN A 201 25.30 18.91 -20.46
C GLN A 201 25.93 17.63 -21.00
N THR A 202 26.70 16.97 -20.14
CA THR A 202 27.30 15.67 -20.44
C THR A 202 26.99 14.66 -19.36
N TYR A 203 26.87 13.41 -19.75
CA TYR A 203 26.67 12.28 -18.87
C TYR A 203 27.59 11.12 -19.23
N THR A 204 28.36 10.66 -18.29
CA THR A 204 29.22 9.49 -18.44
C THR A 204 28.75 8.40 -17.50
N PRO A 205 27.88 7.47 -17.97
CA PRO A 205 27.37 6.38 -17.13
C PRO A 205 28.55 5.51 -16.65
N LYS A 206 28.41 5.03 -15.41
CA LYS A 206 29.37 4.09 -14.82
C LYS A 206 28.63 2.80 -14.46
N ASN A 207 29.27 1.66 -14.67
CA ASN A 207 28.78 0.40 -14.12
C ASN A 207 29.04 0.33 -12.61
N VAL A 208 28.23 -0.48 -11.89
CA VAL A 208 28.31 -0.58 -10.42
C VAL A 208 29.71 -0.93 -9.92
N ASN A 209 30.44 -1.76 -10.67
CA ASN A 209 31.81 -2.16 -10.36
C ASN A 209 32.88 -1.16 -10.87
N GLY A 210 32.48 -0.04 -11.50
CA GLY A 210 33.37 0.95 -12.12
C GLY A 210 34.15 0.44 -13.34
N LYS A 211 33.85 -0.78 -13.82
CA LYS A 211 34.53 -1.39 -14.97
C LYS A 211 33.72 -1.22 -16.24
N PHE A 212 34.45 -1.05 -17.34
CA PHE A 212 33.90 -1.00 -18.69
C PHE A 212 34.39 -2.22 -19.47
N ALA A 213 33.55 -2.78 -20.33
CA ALA A 213 34.04 -3.80 -21.25
C ALA A 213 34.88 -3.14 -22.36
N THR A 214 35.82 -3.91 -22.90
CA THR A 214 36.73 -3.48 -23.99
C THR A 214 36.32 -4.08 -25.34
N HIS A 215 35.16 -4.67 -25.42
CA HIS A 215 34.62 -5.35 -26.58
C HIS A 215 33.16 -5.09 -26.74
N GLU A 216 32.63 -5.36 -27.91
CA GLU A 216 31.18 -5.30 -28.15
C GLU A 216 30.41 -6.33 -27.30
N MET A 217 29.22 -5.98 -26.91
CA MET A 217 28.34 -6.79 -26.07
C MET A 217 26.97 -6.92 -26.71
N SER A 218 26.39 -8.12 -26.66
CA SER A 218 25.03 -8.34 -27.11
C SER A 218 24.01 -7.82 -26.09
N LEU A 219 22.75 -7.56 -26.51
CA LEU A 219 21.65 -7.16 -25.65
C LEU A 219 21.46 -8.19 -24.50
N ALA A 220 21.50 -9.48 -24.79
CA ALA A 220 21.35 -10.53 -23.77
C ALA A 220 22.47 -10.45 -22.71
N GLN A 221 23.71 -10.24 -23.12
CA GLN A 221 24.83 -10.05 -22.19
C GLN A 221 24.68 -8.76 -21.37
N ALA A 222 24.33 -7.66 -22.04
CA ALA A 222 24.13 -6.36 -21.38
C ALA A 222 23.02 -6.41 -20.31
N LEU A 223 21.93 -7.13 -20.58
CA LEU A 223 20.88 -7.37 -19.60
C LEU A 223 21.40 -8.20 -18.42
N ALA A 224 22.11 -9.30 -18.70
CA ALA A 224 22.59 -10.23 -17.69
C ALA A 224 23.55 -9.57 -16.67
N ILE A 225 24.43 -8.67 -17.12
CA ILE A 225 25.36 -7.92 -16.24
C ILE A 225 24.87 -6.52 -15.87
N SER A 226 23.73 -6.13 -16.39
CA SER A 226 23.12 -4.80 -16.15
C SER A 226 24.03 -3.64 -16.61
N ASP A 227 24.61 -3.75 -17.82
CA ASP A 227 25.48 -2.72 -18.37
C ASP A 227 24.74 -1.39 -18.61
N ASN A 228 25.31 -0.29 -18.11
CA ASN A 228 24.69 1.04 -18.19
C ASN A 228 25.00 1.75 -19.52
N ILE A 229 26.15 1.49 -20.14
CA ILE A 229 26.52 2.10 -21.42
C ILE A 229 25.62 1.55 -22.53
N TYR A 230 25.42 0.23 -22.56
CA TYR A 230 24.51 -0.41 -23.50
C TYR A 230 23.10 0.17 -23.36
N ALA A 231 22.61 0.32 -22.13
CA ALA A 231 21.25 0.84 -21.88
C ALA A 231 21.08 2.28 -22.40
N VAL A 232 22.04 3.17 -22.13
CA VAL A 232 21.98 4.56 -22.61
C VAL A 232 22.07 4.64 -24.13
N LYS A 233 22.96 3.86 -24.77
CA LYS A 233 23.04 3.76 -26.23
C LYS A 233 21.73 3.25 -26.84
N THR A 234 21.14 2.25 -26.22
CA THR A 234 19.83 1.71 -26.69
C THR A 234 18.74 2.77 -26.60
N LEU A 235 18.65 3.50 -25.48
CA LEU A 235 17.67 4.57 -25.32
C LEU A 235 17.84 5.68 -26.36
N GLN A 236 19.07 6.05 -26.70
CA GLN A 236 19.35 7.02 -27.75
C GLN A 236 18.90 6.54 -29.14
N ASP A 237 19.12 5.26 -29.44
CA ASP A 237 18.80 4.71 -30.77
C ASP A 237 17.30 4.58 -31.00
N ILE A 238 16.54 4.14 -29.98
CA ILE A 238 15.08 3.99 -30.11
C ILE A 238 14.32 5.31 -29.84
N GLY A 239 14.97 6.30 -29.23
CA GLY A 239 14.38 7.58 -28.88
C GLY A 239 13.65 7.57 -27.52
N TYR A 240 13.22 8.78 -27.11
CA TYR A 240 12.58 8.99 -25.79
C TYR A 240 11.04 8.97 -25.82
N THR A 241 10.44 8.78 -26.99
CA THR A 241 9.00 8.87 -27.22
C THR A 241 8.34 7.55 -27.60
N ASN A 242 9.08 6.47 -27.56
CA ASN A 242 8.59 5.11 -27.87
C ASN A 242 8.23 4.35 -26.59
#